data_0de3eab53224523d41bdafec29efb573
#
_entry.id   0de3eab53224523d41bdafec29efb573
#
_cell.length_a   1.000
_cell.length_b   1.000
_cell.length_c   1.000
_cell.angle_alpha   90.00
_cell.angle_beta   90.00
_cell.angle_gamma   90.00
#
_symmetry.space_group_name_H-M   'P 1'
#
loop_
_entity.id
_entity.type
_entity.pdbx_description
1 polymer ?
#
loop_
_entity_poly.entity_id
_entity_poly.type
_entity_poly.pdbx_seq_one_letter_code
_entity_poly.pdbx_strand_id
1 'polypeptide(L)'
;DLRLNEMATGDQSGSWGTVTNTNLELIGEAFGFGTEAITTNADTHTTTIADGASDPGRAMFLKYTGTLDSACTITIGPNTVNKMWFIENATSGSQNIIISQGSGANITIPAGQTKAVYGDGAGSGAAFVDAFASLNVVDMLVDDDLTVTDDLIVGGDIDLEGSIDVNGTANLDVVDIDGAVDMASTL
;
A
#
# COMPACT_ATOMS: atom_id res chain seq x y z
N ASP A 1 9.79 11.82 -7.40
CA ASP A 1 9.85 12.40 -8.75
C ASP A 1 8.45 12.48 -9.36
N LEU A 2 8.03 13.66 -9.80
CA LEU A 2 6.71 13.92 -10.38
C LEU A 2 6.74 13.99 -11.91
N ARG A 3 7.89 13.83 -12.55
CA ARG A 3 8.07 13.90 -14.01
C ARG A 3 7.37 15.13 -14.63
N LEU A 4 7.68 16.30 -14.07
CA LEU A 4 7.23 17.58 -14.60
C LEU A 4 8.05 17.95 -15.85
N ASN A 5 7.48 18.75 -16.72
CA ASN A 5 8.23 19.27 -17.87
C ASN A 5 9.29 20.28 -17.40
N GLU A 6 10.56 19.95 -17.59
CA GLU A 6 11.68 20.85 -17.27
C GLU A 6 11.94 21.81 -18.44
N MET A 7 12.00 23.10 -18.14
CA MET A 7 12.24 24.15 -19.12
C MET A 7 13.64 24.73 -18.94
N ALA A 8 14.47 24.71 -19.98
CA ALA A 8 15.74 25.42 -19.99
C ALA A 8 15.54 26.90 -20.34
N THR A 9 16.58 27.72 -20.09
CA THR A 9 16.56 29.15 -20.43
C THR A 9 16.36 29.34 -21.94
N GLY A 10 15.31 30.06 -22.30
CA GLY A 10 14.94 30.33 -23.69
C GLY A 10 13.98 29.31 -24.32
N ASP A 11 13.68 28.23 -23.61
CA ASP A 11 12.66 27.27 -24.04
C ASP A 11 11.26 27.86 -23.94
N GLN A 12 10.31 27.25 -24.69
CA GLN A 12 8.87 27.54 -24.60
C GLN A 12 8.51 29.01 -24.87
N SER A 13 9.26 29.70 -25.74
CA SER A 13 8.92 31.05 -26.17
C SER A 13 7.50 31.09 -26.73
N GLY A 14 6.62 31.88 -26.06
CA GLY A 14 5.19 31.99 -26.38
C GLY A 14 4.29 30.90 -25.78
N SER A 15 4.83 29.85 -25.16
CA SER A 15 4.07 28.76 -24.54
C SER A 15 4.43 28.47 -23.07
N TRP A 16 5.41 29.20 -22.50
CA TRP A 16 5.86 29.00 -21.12
C TRP A 16 4.72 29.01 -20.09
N GLY A 17 3.71 29.89 -20.28
CA GLY A 17 2.55 29.96 -19.39
C GLY A 17 1.73 28.68 -19.40
N THR A 18 1.52 28.08 -20.59
CA THR A 18 0.83 26.79 -20.74
C THR A 18 1.61 25.66 -20.04
N VAL A 19 2.91 25.58 -20.28
CA VAL A 19 3.77 24.54 -19.66
C VAL A 19 3.80 24.69 -18.15
N THR A 20 3.89 25.92 -17.63
CA THR A 20 3.83 26.18 -16.20
C THR A 20 2.50 25.75 -15.60
N ASN A 21 1.37 26.10 -16.24
CA ASN A 21 0.05 25.69 -15.77
C ASN A 21 -0.10 24.15 -15.79
N THR A 22 0.33 23.49 -16.86
CA THR A 22 0.35 22.03 -16.92
C THR A 22 1.16 21.42 -15.76
N ASN A 23 2.35 21.94 -15.48
CA ASN A 23 3.13 21.47 -14.35
C ASN A 23 2.42 21.65 -13.00
N LEU A 24 1.71 22.77 -12.80
CA LEU A 24 0.92 22.99 -11.59
C LEU A 24 -0.26 22.02 -11.48
N GLU A 25 -0.92 21.72 -12.61
CA GLU A 25 -1.98 20.71 -12.70
C GLU A 25 -1.43 19.32 -12.36
N LEU A 26 -0.27 18.92 -12.89
CA LEU A 26 0.40 17.65 -12.60
C LEU A 26 0.82 17.54 -11.12
N ILE A 27 1.20 18.65 -10.47
CA ILE A 27 1.43 18.67 -9.02
C ILE A 27 0.12 18.40 -8.28
N GLY A 28 -1.00 19.01 -8.71
CA GLY A 28 -2.32 18.75 -8.16
C GLY A 28 -2.74 17.27 -8.29
N GLU A 29 -2.54 16.68 -9.49
CA GLU A 29 -2.80 15.25 -9.73
C GLU A 29 -1.98 14.35 -8.80
N ALA A 30 -0.72 14.71 -8.54
CA ALA A 30 0.17 13.90 -7.71
C ALA A 30 -0.31 13.74 -6.26
N PHE A 31 -1.10 14.67 -5.75
CA PHE A 31 -1.76 14.58 -4.43
C PHE A 31 -3.18 14.03 -4.51
N GLY A 32 -3.66 13.72 -5.70
CA GLY A 32 -5.01 13.29 -5.97
C GLY A 32 -5.22 11.78 -5.94
N PHE A 33 -6.32 11.39 -6.56
CA PHE A 33 -6.78 10.01 -6.71
C PHE A 33 -6.79 9.64 -8.20
N GLY A 34 -6.18 8.51 -8.52
CA GLY A 34 -6.16 7.94 -9.86
C GLY A 34 -6.82 6.56 -9.89
N THR A 35 -7.45 6.23 -11.02
CA THR A 35 -7.97 4.88 -11.28
C THR A 35 -7.41 4.38 -12.59
N GLU A 36 -6.87 3.17 -12.57
CA GLU A 36 -6.35 2.48 -13.76
C GLU A 36 -7.01 1.11 -13.91
N ALA A 37 -7.47 0.81 -15.13
CA ALA A 37 -8.13 -0.45 -15.41
C ALA A 37 -7.13 -1.45 -16.01
N ILE A 38 -7.03 -2.63 -15.39
CA ILE A 38 -6.28 -3.77 -15.92
C ILE A 38 -7.15 -4.48 -16.96
N THR A 39 -6.56 -4.87 -18.08
CA THR A 39 -7.24 -5.70 -19.08
C THR A 39 -7.73 -7.01 -18.44
N THR A 40 -8.95 -7.45 -18.77
CA THR A 40 -9.55 -8.69 -18.25
C THR A 40 -8.59 -9.87 -18.39
N ASN A 41 -8.34 -10.56 -17.29
CA ASN A 41 -7.48 -11.76 -17.19
C ASN A 41 -6.03 -11.52 -17.65
N ALA A 42 -5.51 -10.31 -17.50
CA ALA A 42 -4.11 -10.04 -17.79
C ALA A 42 -3.21 -10.50 -16.63
N ASP A 43 -2.19 -11.29 -16.93
CA ASP A 43 -1.15 -11.70 -15.98
C ASP A 43 -0.11 -10.60 -15.71
N THR A 44 -0.02 -9.63 -16.63
CA THR A 44 0.89 -8.49 -16.56
C THR A 44 0.20 -7.20 -16.99
N HIS A 45 0.57 -6.09 -16.34
CA HIS A 45 0.10 -4.76 -16.67
C HIS A 45 1.25 -3.76 -16.53
N THR A 46 1.21 -2.66 -17.27
CA THR A 46 2.21 -1.60 -17.16
C THR A 46 1.50 -0.27 -16.89
N THR A 47 1.81 0.32 -15.76
CA THR A 47 1.44 1.70 -15.42
C THR A 47 2.60 2.61 -15.78
N THR A 48 2.36 3.61 -16.61
CA THR A 48 3.41 4.55 -17.04
C THR A 48 3.12 5.94 -16.50
N ILE A 49 4.06 6.49 -15.73
CA ILE A 49 4.01 7.89 -15.33
C ILE A 49 4.61 8.73 -16.44
N ALA A 50 3.74 9.43 -17.17
CA ALA A 50 4.09 10.21 -18.34
C ALA A 50 5.02 11.39 -17.98
N ASP A 51 5.88 11.78 -18.92
CA ASP A 51 6.73 12.95 -18.76
C ASP A 51 5.98 14.20 -19.20
N GLY A 52 5.74 15.12 -18.27
CA GLY A 52 5.04 16.39 -18.54
C GLY A 52 3.58 16.23 -19.02
N ALA A 53 2.94 15.09 -18.79
CA ALA A 53 1.56 14.84 -19.20
C ALA A 53 0.79 14.09 -18.09
N SER A 54 -0.54 14.25 -18.07
CA SER A 54 -1.45 13.60 -17.12
C SER A 54 -1.48 12.09 -17.27
N ASP A 55 -1.53 11.38 -16.15
CA ASP A 55 -1.69 9.92 -16.07
C ASP A 55 -2.21 9.50 -14.68
N PRO A 56 -2.93 8.36 -14.56
CA PRO A 56 -3.47 7.91 -13.27
C PRO A 56 -2.38 7.46 -12.27
N GLY A 57 -1.24 6.95 -12.77
CA GLY A 57 -0.14 6.44 -11.95
C GLY A 57 0.58 7.52 -11.16
N ARG A 58 0.44 8.79 -11.57
CA ARG A 58 0.99 9.96 -10.87
C ARG A 58 0.31 10.19 -9.52
N ALA A 59 -0.97 9.86 -9.37
CA ALA A 59 -1.74 10.12 -8.18
C ALA A 59 -1.13 9.44 -6.94
N MET A 60 -1.27 10.07 -5.78
CA MET A 60 -0.83 9.49 -4.50
C MET A 60 -1.68 8.29 -4.12
N PHE A 61 -3.00 8.37 -4.32
CA PHE A 61 -3.89 7.24 -4.15
C PHE A 61 -4.22 6.65 -5.52
N LEU A 62 -3.78 5.42 -5.77
CA LEU A 62 -3.94 4.73 -7.05
C LEU A 62 -4.79 3.48 -6.88
N LYS A 63 -5.91 3.43 -7.60
CA LYS A 63 -6.84 2.32 -7.58
C LYS A 63 -6.75 1.50 -8.85
N TYR A 64 -6.43 0.21 -8.73
CA TYR A 64 -6.50 -0.72 -9.84
C TYR A 64 -7.85 -1.44 -9.88
N THR A 65 -8.47 -1.46 -11.07
CA THR A 65 -9.75 -2.12 -11.33
C THR A 65 -9.62 -3.13 -12.48
N GLY A 66 -10.62 -3.95 -12.68
CA GLY A 66 -10.66 -4.99 -13.73
C GLY A 66 -11.06 -6.34 -13.17
N THR A 67 -11.08 -7.36 -14.03
CA THR A 67 -11.41 -8.75 -13.64
C THR A 67 -10.19 -9.62 -13.90
N LEU A 68 -9.74 -10.35 -12.89
CA LEU A 68 -8.57 -11.22 -12.95
C LEU A 68 -8.95 -12.67 -12.62
N ASP A 69 -8.32 -13.63 -13.31
CA ASP A 69 -8.40 -15.06 -13.03
C ASP A 69 -7.11 -15.63 -12.42
N SER A 70 -6.04 -14.84 -12.43
CA SER A 70 -4.73 -15.13 -11.81
C SER A 70 -4.11 -13.86 -11.23
N ALA A 71 -3.02 -13.99 -10.49
CA ALA A 71 -2.28 -12.84 -9.98
C ALA A 71 -1.67 -12.02 -11.14
N CYS A 72 -1.86 -10.70 -11.11
CA CYS A 72 -1.33 -9.78 -12.13
C CYS A 72 -0.12 -9.01 -11.63
N THR A 73 1.00 -9.10 -12.35
CA THR A 73 2.18 -8.27 -12.07
C THR A 73 2.05 -6.91 -12.76
N ILE A 74 2.04 -5.85 -11.96
CA ILE A 74 1.94 -4.46 -12.43
C ILE A 74 3.32 -3.81 -12.35
N THR A 75 3.89 -3.47 -13.48
CA THR A 75 5.17 -2.74 -13.54
C THR A 75 4.90 -1.24 -13.62
N ILE A 76 5.33 -0.49 -12.62
CA ILE A 76 5.23 0.98 -12.62
C ILE A 76 6.51 1.57 -13.19
N GLY A 77 6.38 2.26 -14.30
CA GLY A 77 7.48 2.88 -15.02
C GLY A 77 7.39 4.40 -15.15
N PRO A 78 8.50 5.05 -15.45
CA PRO A 78 9.86 4.48 -15.54
C PRO A 78 10.43 4.05 -14.18
N ASN A 79 11.39 3.14 -14.21
CA ASN A 79 12.04 2.59 -13.01
C ASN A 79 12.95 3.58 -12.25
N THR A 80 12.95 4.83 -12.63
CA THR A 80 13.64 5.94 -11.96
C THR A 80 12.69 6.80 -11.13
N VAL A 81 11.38 6.55 -11.20
CA VAL A 81 10.40 7.29 -10.39
C VAL A 81 10.47 6.82 -8.95
N ASN A 82 10.72 7.76 -8.05
CA ASN A 82 10.74 7.54 -6.60
C ASN A 82 9.65 8.38 -5.93
N LYS A 83 8.67 7.72 -5.36
CA LYS A 83 7.59 8.37 -4.60
C LYS A 83 6.83 7.34 -3.78
N MET A 84 5.94 7.82 -2.93
CA MET A 84 5.00 7.04 -2.15
C MET A 84 3.65 6.96 -2.85
N TRP A 85 2.98 5.81 -2.70
CA TRP A 85 1.60 5.58 -3.12
C TRP A 85 0.80 4.86 -2.03
N PHE A 86 -0.50 5.12 -2.00
CA PHE A 86 -1.50 4.23 -1.44
C PHE A 86 -2.13 3.47 -2.61
N ILE A 87 -1.86 2.18 -2.74
CA ILE A 87 -2.34 1.37 -3.87
C ILE A 87 -3.45 0.44 -3.40
N GLU A 88 -4.63 0.59 -4.00
CA GLU A 88 -5.80 -0.26 -3.77
C GLU A 88 -5.93 -1.32 -4.87
N ASN A 89 -6.04 -2.59 -4.47
CA ASN A 89 -6.46 -3.68 -5.34
C ASN A 89 -7.99 -3.81 -5.31
N ALA A 90 -8.67 -3.09 -6.19
CA ALA A 90 -10.12 -3.16 -6.38
C ALA A 90 -10.51 -4.04 -7.59
N THR A 91 -9.66 -4.99 -7.95
CA THR A 91 -9.98 -5.97 -9.00
C THR A 91 -10.98 -7.02 -8.48
N SER A 92 -11.81 -7.54 -9.39
CA SER A 92 -12.67 -8.70 -9.12
C SER A 92 -11.95 -10.01 -9.45
N GLY A 93 -12.45 -11.15 -8.91
CA GLY A 93 -11.85 -12.47 -9.11
C GLY A 93 -10.98 -12.95 -7.95
N SER A 94 -10.90 -12.16 -6.85
CA SER A 94 -10.17 -12.53 -5.62
C SER A 94 -8.67 -12.80 -5.85
N GLN A 95 -8.07 -12.13 -6.83
CA GLN A 95 -6.67 -12.30 -7.19
C GLN A 95 -5.77 -11.18 -6.62
N ASN A 96 -4.53 -11.52 -6.38
CA ASN A 96 -3.53 -10.56 -5.94
C ASN A 96 -3.06 -9.69 -7.11
N ILE A 97 -2.68 -8.44 -6.82
CA ILE A 97 -1.79 -7.67 -7.69
C ILE A 97 -0.39 -7.62 -7.08
N ILE A 98 0.63 -7.65 -7.93
CA ILE A 98 2.04 -7.63 -7.54
C ILE A 98 2.67 -6.38 -8.13
N ILE A 99 3.03 -5.42 -7.28
CA ILE A 99 3.61 -4.15 -7.71
C ILE A 99 5.11 -4.31 -7.86
N SER A 100 5.62 -3.96 -9.04
CA SER A 100 7.01 -4.10 -9.44
C SER A 100 7.51 -2.81 -10.12
N GLN A 101 8.82 -2.58 -10.12
CA GLN A 101 9.42 -1.43 -10.82
C GLN A 101 10.68 -1.82 -11.61
N GLY A 102 11.50 -2.71 -11.09
CA GLY A 102 12.74 -3.19 -11.70
C GLY A 102 12.98 -4.65 -11.33
N SER A 103 14.24 -5.03 -11.12
CA SER A 103 14.60 -6.37 -10.67
C SER A 103 14.66 -6.52 -9.16
N GLY A 104 14.36 -5.47 -8.41
CA GLY A 104 14.33 -5.48 -6.95
C GLY A 104 13.06 -6.12 -6.37
N ALA A 105 12.84 -5.95 -5.07
CA ALA A 105 11.71 -6.54 -4.37
C ALA A 105 10.36 -6.00 -4.89
N ASN A 106 9.36 -6.85 -4.89
CA ASN A 106 7.98 -6.54 -5.26
C ASN A 106 7.07 -6.56 -4.04
N ILE A 107 5.93 -5.88 -4.11
CA ILE A 107 4.90 -5.88 -3.07
C ILE A 107 3.63 -6.54 -3.58
N THR A 108 3.15 -7.53 -2.84
CA THR A 108 1.86 -8.17 -3.10
C THR A 108 0.75 -7.45 -2.34
N ILE A 109 -0.34 -7.12 -3.04
CA ILE A 109 -1.56 -6.52 -2.47
C ILE A 109 -2.73 -7.47 -2.75
N PRO A 110 -3.28 -8.11 -1.71
CA PRO A 110 -4.45 -8.97 -1.84
C PRO A 110 -5.69 -8.22 -2.36
N ALA A 111 -6.63 -8.96 -2.96
CA ALA A 111 -7.88 -8.38 -3.44
C ALA A 111 -8.65 -7.69 -2.31
N GLY A 112 -9.17 -6.50 -2.59
CA GLY A 112 -9.91 -5.66 -1.63
C GLY A 112 -9.06 -4.94 -0.60
N GLN A 113 -7.72 -5.03 -0.68
CA GLN A 113 -6.82 -4.36 0.26
C GLN A 113 -6.13 -3.14 -0.35
N THR A 114 -5.73 -2.22 0.53
CA THR A 114 -4.88 -1.08 0.21
C THR A 114 -3.58 -1.17 0.98
N LYS A 115 -2.45 -0.91 0.32
CA LYS A 115 -1.14 -0.78 0.97
C LYS A 115 -0.51 0.57 0.69
N ALA A 116 0.15 1.13 1.71
CA ALA A 116 1.07 2.24 1.55
C ALA A 116 2.44 1.69 1.15
N VAL A 117 2.94 2.09 -0.01
CA VAL A 117 4.19 1.58 -0.58
C VAL A 117 5.02 2.73 -1.14
N TYR A 118 6.34 2.52 -1.28
CA TYR A 118 7.16 3.45 -2.06
C TYR A 118 8.06 2.69 -3.03
N GLY A 119 8.26 3.30 -4.21
CA GLY A 119 9.28 2.89 -5.15
C GLY A 119 10.57 3.68 -4.90
N ASP A 120 11.72 3.02 -4.92
CA ASP A 120 13.02 3.66 -4.68
C ASP A 120 13.63 4.33 -5.92
N GLY A 121 13.13 4.00 -7.12
CA GLY A 121 13.59 4.58 -8.37
C GLY A 121 15.05 4.26 -8.72
N ALA A 122 15.59 3.12 -8.24
CA ALA A 122 16.99 2.76 -8.39
C ALA A 122 17.37 2.24 -9.79
N GLY A 123 16.57 2.53 -10.82
CA GLY A 123 16.81 2.10 -12.20
C GLY A 123 16.54 0.61 -12.37
N SER A 124 17.46 -0.12 -13.01
CA SER A 124 17.28 -1.56 -13.28
C SER A 124 17.10 -2.40 -12.02
N GLY A 125 17.65 -1.95 -10.88
CA GLY A 125 17.51 -2.59 -9.57
C GLY A 125 16.34 -2.09 -8.74
N ALA A 126 15.49 -1.19 -9.27
CA ALA A 126 14.42 -0.57 -8.52
C ALA A 126 13.50 -1.57 -7.84
N ALA A 127 13.10 -1.23 -6.62
CA ALA A 127 12.28 -2.04 -5.74
C ALA A 127 11.06 -1.27 -5.23
N PHE A 128 10.01 -2.00 -4.89
CA PHE A 128 8.93 -1.50 -4.06
C PHE A 128 9.07 -1.99 -2.62
N VAL A 129 8.78 -1.11 -1.68
CA VAL A 129 8.88 -1.38 -0.24
C VAL A 129 7.54 -1.03 0.41
N ASP A 130 7.07 -1.89 1.31
CA ASP A 130 5.92 -1.61 2.16
C ASP A 130 6.31 -0.51 3.17
N ALA A 131 5.63 0.63 3.11
CA ALA A 131 5.97 1.79 3.93
C ALA A 131 5.76 1.55 5.44
N PHE A 132 4.97 0.52 5.80
CA PHE A 132 4.63 0.18 7.18
C PHE A 132 5.22 -1.14 7.67
N ALA A 133 6.08 -1.81 6.87
CA ALA A 133 6.67 -3.09 7.23
C ALA A 133 7.46 -3.07 8.57
N SER A 134 7.93 -1.91 8.99
CA SER A 134 8.67 -1.71 10.25
C SER A 134 8.17 -0.45 10.97
N LEU A 135 6.86 -0.26 10.99
CA LEU A 135 6.24 0.90 11.61
C LEU A 135 6.50 0.91 13.12
N ASN A 136 7.14 1.97 13.61
CA ASN A 136 7.31 2.26 15.03
C ASN A 136 6.42 3.46 15.40
N VAL A 137 5.49 3.27 16.32
CA VAL A 137 4.59 4.30 16.82
C VAL A 137 4.68 4.39 18.33
N VAL A 138 4.53 5.59 18.88
CA VAL A 138 4.54 5.80 20.34
C VAL A 138 3.23 5.32 20.96
N ASP A 139 2.12 5.71 20.35
CA ASP A 139 0.77 5.34 20.77
C ASP A 139 -0.04 4.90 19.55
N MET A 140 -0.85 3.86 19.67
CA MET A 140 -1.75 3.37 18.64
C MET A 140 -3.15 3.21 19.21
N LEU A 141 -4.13 3.92 18.61
CA LEU A 141 -5.55 3.76 18.86
C LEU A 141 -6.19 3.02 17.70
N VAL A 142 -6.88 1.93 17.97
CA VAL A 142 -7.69 1.19 16.99
C VAL A 142 -9.16 1.34 17.39
N ASP A 143 -9.96 2.00 16.57
CA ASP A 143 -11.36 2.34 16.87
C ASP A 143 -12.32 1.14 16.80
N ASP A 144 -11.91 0.04 16.16
CA ASP A 144 -12.69 -1.18 15.96
C ASP A 144 -11.81 -2.41 16.27
N ASP A 145 -11.68 -3.37 15.38
CA ASP A 145 -10.96 -4.61 15.62
C ASP A 145 -9.45 -4.50 15.31
N LEU A 146 -8.61 -5.07 16.17
CA LEU A 146 -7.21 -5.34 15.89
C LEU A 146 -7.02 -6.81 15.53
N THR A 147 -6.65 -7.10 14.27
CA THR A 147 -6.28 -8.45 13.83
C THR A 147 -4.76 -8.60 13.75
N VAL A 148 -4.20 -9.48 14.59
CA VAL A 148 -2.79 -9.87 14.52
C VAL A 148 -2.71 -11.27 13.91
N THR A 149 -2.05 -11.41 12.75
CA THR A 149 -2.00 -12.67 11.98
C THR A 149 -0.87 -13.62 12.41
N ASP A 150 0.03 -13.14 13.26
CA ASP A 150 1.14 -13.89 13.83
C ASP A 150 1.17 -13.67 15.35
N ASP A 151 2.28 -13.40 15.97
CA ASP A 151 2.42 -13.23 17.41
C ASP A 151 2.09 -11.80 17.86
N LEU A 152 1.36 -11.66 18.97
CA LEU A 152 1.23 -10.42 19.73
C LEU A 152 2.18 -10.48 20.93
N ILE A 153 3.22 -9.64 20.92
CA ILE A 153 4.18 -9.53 22.03
C ILE A 153 3.88 -8.25 22.83
N VAL A 154 3.47 -8.41 24.09
CA VAL A 154 3.21 -7.28 24.99
C VAL A 154 4.28 -7.28 26.08
N GLY A 155 5.09 -6.21 26.15
CA GLY A 155 6.17 -6.06 27.13
C GLY A 155 5.74 -5.50 28.49
N GLY A 156 4.46 -5.12 28.63
CA GLY A 156 3.85 -4.62 29.86
C GLY A 156 2.60 -5.38 30.22
N ASP A 157 1.68 -4.73 30.93
CA ASP A 157 0.42 -5.30 31.33
C ASP A 157 -0.61 -5.26 30.19
N ILE A 158 -1.56 -6.22 30.19
CA ILE A 158 -2.74 -6.21 29.34
C ILE A 158 -3.94 -5.92 30.24
N ASP A 159 -4.59 -4.77 30.05
CA ASP A 159 -5.83 -4.41 30.73
C ASP A 159 -7.01 -4.65 29.78
N LEU A 160 -7.89 -5.58 30.16
CA LEU A 160 -9.05 -5.98 29.36
C LEU A 160 -10.31 -5.73 30.16
N GLU A 161 -11.14 -4.79 29.72
CA GLU A 161 -12.46 -4.54 30.34
C GLU A 161 -13.52 -5.58 29.92
N GLY A 162 -13.22 -6.39 28.92
CA GLY A 162 -14.09 -7.44 28.38
C GLY A 162 -13.66 -8.85 28.72
N SER A 163 -14.21 -9.82 28.01
CA SER A 163 -13.85 -11.23 28.16
C SER A 163 -12.66 -11.58 27.27
N ILE A 164 -11.85 -12.54 27.73
CA ILE A 164 -10.84 -13.19 26.90
C ILE A 164 -11.32 -14.58 26.49
N ASP A 165 -11.30 -14.89 25.19
CA ASP A 165 -11.60 -16.22 24.65
C ASP A 165 -10.31 -16.82 24.07
N VAL A 166 -9.89 -17.97 24.60
CA VAL A 166 -8.69 -18.68 24.18
C VAL A 166 -9.09 -20.04 23.59
N ASN A 167 -9.07 -20.16 22.25
CA ASN A 167 -9.38 -21.41 21.53
C ASN A 167 -8.26 -22.46 21.61
N GLY A 168 -7.14 -22.17 22.26
CA GLY A 168 -6.00 -23.05 22.45
C GLY A 168 -5.66 -23.27 23.92
N THR A 169 -4.39 -23.52 24.18
CA THR A 169 -3.86 -23.64 25.55
C THR A 169 -3.43 -22.28 26.05
N ALA A 170 -3.99 -21.82 27.19
CA ALA A 170 -3.44 -20.71 27.95
C ALA A 170 -2.35 -21.23 28.91
N ASN A 171 -1.10 -20.81 28.70
CA ASN A 171 0.02 -21.14 29.58
C ASN A 171 0.26 -19.95 30.52
N LEU A 172 -0.15 -20.10 31.79
CA LEU A 172 -0.11 -19.03 32.78
C LEU A 172 0.74 -19.48 33.97
N ASP A 173 1.76 -18.72 34.35
CA ASP A 173 2.64 -19.05 35.46
C ASP A 173 1.91 -18.91 36.82
N VAL A 174 1.12 -17.87 36.95
CA VAL A 174 0.28 -17.61 38.15
C VAL A 174 -1.10 -17.16 37.70
N VAL A 175 -2.13 -17.73 38.31
CA VAL A 175 -3.53 -17.31 38.08
C VAL A 175 -4.11 -16.87 39.44
N ASP A 176 -4.53 -15.61 39.52
CA ASP A 176 -5.28 -15.06 40.65
C ASP A 176 -6.71 -14.77 40.19
N ILE A 177 -7.69 -15.38 40.85
CA ILE A 177 -9.10 -15.31 40.44
C ILE A 177 -9.92 -14.88 41.63
N ASP A 178 -10.44 -13.66 41.61
CA ASP A 178 -11.31 -13.11 42.64
C ASP A 178 -12.77 -13.59 42.56
N GLY A 179 -13.13 -14.37 41.55
CA GLY A 179 -14.49 -14.81 41.25
C GLY A 179 -14.69 -16.33 41.26
N ALA A 180 -15.90 -16.75 40.87
CA ALA A 180 -16.21 -18.16 40.68
C ALA A 180 -15.50 -18.74 39.44
N VAL A 181 -14.98 -19.95 39.56
CA VAL A 181 -14.39 -20.72 38.46
C VAL A 181 -15.38 -21.79 38.02
N ASP A 182 -15.82 -21.77 36.77
CA ASP A 182 -16.62 -22.84 36.16
C ASP A 182 -15.71 -23.67 35.26
N MET A 183 -15.55 -24.94 35.55
CA MET A 183 -14.73 -25.87 34.77
C MET A 183 -15.62 -26.95 34.17
N ALA A 184 -15.62 -27.05 32.84
CA ALA A 184 -16.39 -28.05 32.09
C ALA A 184 -15.89 -29.50 32.32
N SER A 185 -14.70 -29.70 32.94
CA SER A 185 -14.15 -31.01 33.29
C SER A 185 -13.42 -30.94 34.64
N THR A 186 -13.32 -32.07 35.33
CA THR A 186 -12.54 -32.19 36.58
C THR A 186 -11.04 -32.01 36.32
N LEU A 187 -10.35 -31.39 37.27
CA LEU A 187 -8.88 -31.34 37.35
C LEU A 187 -8.28 -32.74 37.42
#